data_504b1c84f0b2dd3e649c608b2528d36e
#
_entry.id   504b1c84f0b2dd3e649c608b2528d36e
#
_cell.length_a   1.000
_cell.length_b   1.000
_cell.length_c   1.000
_cell.angle_alpha   90.00
_cell.angle_beta   90.00
_cell.angle_gamma   90.00
#
_symmetry.space_group_name_H-M   'P 1'
#
loop_
_entity.id
_entity.type
_entity.pdbx_description
1 polymer ?
#
loop_
_entity_poly.entity_id
_entity_poly.type
_entity_poly.pdbx_seq_one_letter_code
_entity_poly.pdbx_strand_id
1 'polypeptide(L)'
;MSKYMVITNNPLVRSRLDDTHEVIYLELSYEELLKVVRDRIYEGHRLLTHPLSGSVKPKETPYKSVLISERKEKVDGESVRLIENAILVCQKFQDKSKYYKEEVYKDFQLVDWT
;
A
#
# COMPACT_ATOMS: atom_id res chain seq x y z
N MET A 1 14.90 18.29 -2.64
CA MET A 1 14.39 17.22 -1.78
C MET A 1 13.18 16.56 -2.45
N SER A 2 13.23 15.27 -2.64
CA SER A 2 12.10 14.57 -3.23
C SER A 2 10.95 14.51 -2.22
N LYS A 3 9.74 14.75 -2.71
CA LYS A 3 8.55 14.68 -1.89
C LYS A 3 7.74 13.46 -2.26
N TYR A 4 7.10 12.88 -1.27
CA TYR A 4 6.30 11.69 -1.46
C TYR A 4 5.05 11.72 -0.59
N MET A 5 4.10 10.88 -0.96
CA MET A 5 2.88 10.64 -0.19
C MET A 5 2.83 9.18 0.20
N VAL A 6 2.23 8.91 1.36
CA VAL A 6 2.02 7.54 1.83
C VAL A 6 0.54 7.22 1.64
N ILE A 7 0.25 6.12 0.95
CA ILE A 7 -1.11 5.60 0.84
C ILE A 7 -1.16 4.33 1.69
N THR A 8 -2.03 4.31 2.69
CA THR A 8 -2.06 3.24 3.65
C THR A 8 -3.47 2.94 4.14
N ASN A 9 -3.71 1.68 4.48
CA ASN A 9 -4.90 1.28 5.23
C ASN A 9 -4.54 0.90 6.68
N ASN A 10 -3.31 1.19 7.11
CA ASN A 10 -2.81 0.81 8.42
C ASN A 10 -2.92 1.97 9.39
N PRO A 11 -3.77 1.88 10.44
CA PRO A 11 -3.92 2.98 11.39
C PRO A 11 -2.65 3.28 12.17
N LEU A 12 -1.76 2.31 12.35
CA LEU A 12 -0.48 2.54 13.02
C LEU A 12 0.42 3.46 12.19
N VAL A 13 0.48 3.25 10.89
CA VAL A 13 1.25 4.11 9.98
C VAL A 13 0.68 5.53 10.00
N ARG A 14 -0.64 5.66 9.93
CA ARG A 14 -1.30 6.95 10.03
C ARG A 14 -0.92 7.68 11.31
N SER A 15 -1.01 6.98 12.45
CA SER A 15 -0.76 7.59 13.76
C SER A 15 0.70 8.04 13.90
N ARG A 16 1.65 7.35 13.29
CA ARG A 16 3.07 7.66 13.43
C ARG A 16 3.59 8.67 12.41
N LEU A 17 2.95 8.80 11.25
CA LEU A 17 3.44 9.65 10.17
C LEU A 17 2.57 10.85 9.88
N ASP A 18 1.36 10.91 10.41
CA ASP A 18 0.36 11.91 10.05
C ASP A 18 0.84 13.35 10.27
N ASP A 19 1.66 13.58 11.30
CA ASP A 19 2.17 14.92 11.63
C ASP A 19 3.37 15.36 10.80
N THR A 20 4.07 14.42 10.16
CA THR A 20 5.35 14.69 9.49
C THR A 20 5.32 14.45 8.00
N HIS A 21 4.32 13.72 7.50
CA HIS A 21 4.21 13.31 6.10
C HIS A 21 2.79 13.48 5.60
N GLU A 22 2.65 13.60 4.29
CA GLU A 22 1.32 13.55 3.67
C GLU A 22 0.89 12.09 3.63
N VAL A 23 -0.12 11.74 4.42
CA VAL A 23 -0.63 10.38 4.53
C VAL A 23 -2.08 10.35 4.05
N ILE A 24 -2.36 9.46 3.10
CA ILE A 24 -3.71 9.17 2.65
C ILE A 24 -4.11 7.85 3.31
N TYR A 25 -4.93 7.94 4.34
CA TYR A 25 -5.41 6.77 5.07
C TYR A 25 -6.79 6.37 4.54
N LEU A 26 -6.92 5.11 4.14
CA LEU A 26 -8.15 4.58 3.56
C LEU A 26 -8.50 3.26 4.25
N GLU A 27 -9.73 3.13 4.70
CA GLU A 27 -10.22 1.89 5.31
C GLU A 27 -10.67 0.91 4.23
N LEU A 28 -9.69 0.41 3.48
CA LEU A 28 -9.90 -0.49 2.35
C LEU A 28 -9.16 -1.81 2.58
N SER A 29 -9.55 -2.84 1.84
CA SER A 29 -8.79 -4.08 1.81
C SER A 29 -7.43 -3.85 1.13
N TYR A 30 -6.54 -4.81 1.27
CA TYR A 30 -5.23 -4.79 0.62
C TYR A 30 -5.39 -4.61 -0.90
N GLU A 31 -6.23 -5.41 -1.52
CA GLU A 31 -6.45 -5.35 -2.97
C GLU A 31 -7.05 -4.01 -3.40
N GLU A 32 -8.04 -3.54 -2.66
CA GLU A 32 -8.67 -2.24 -2.97
C GLU A 32 -7.69 -1.09 -2.84
N LEU A 33 -6.80 -1.16 -1.85
CA LEU A 33 -5.75 -0.15 -1.68
C LEU A 33 -4.83 -0.13 -2.90
N LEU A 34 -4.41 -1.29 -3.39
CA LEU A 34 -3.57 -1.38 -4.58
C LEU A 34 -4.25 -0.77 -5.80
N LYS A 35 -5.56 -0.92 -5.92
CA LYS A 35 -6.32 -0.32 -7.02
C LYS A 35 -6.37 1.20 -6.92
N VAL A 36 -6.43 1.76 -5.72
CA VAL A 36 -6.32 3.21 -5.51
C VAL A 36 -4.94 3.70 -5.93
N VAL A 37 -3.89 2.98 -5.53
CA VAL A 37 -2.52 3.29 -5.93
C VAL A 37 -2.40 3.24 -7.47
N ARG A 38 -2.99 2.25 -8.11
CA ARG A 38 -3.01 2.15 -9.56
C ARG A 38 -3.61 3.41 -10.19
N ASP A 39 -4.74 3.88 -9.69
CA ASP A 39 -5.39 5.06 -10.22
C ASP A 39 -4.47 6.29 -10.12
N ARG A 40 -3.74 6.43 -9.01
CA ARG A 40 -2.78 7.52 -8.83
C ARG A 40 -1.62 7.42 -9.83
N ILE A 41 -1.14 6.20 -10.10
CA ILE A 41 -0.07 5.97 -11.07
C ILE A 41 -0.53 6.37 -12.46
N TYR A 42 -1.75 6.06 -12.84
CA TYR A 42 -2.30 6.47 -14.15
C TYR A 42 -2.52 7.98 -14.24
N GLU A 43 -2.60 8.67 -13.11
CA GLU A 43 -2.65 10.15 -13.07
C GLU A 43 -1.27 10.79 -13.24
N GLY A 44 -0.19 10.01 -13.17
CA GLY A 44 1.16 10.51 -13.33
C GLY A 44 2.04 10.43 -12.07
N HIS A 45 1.53 9.93 -10.96
CA HIS A 45 2.34 9.66 -9.78
C HIS A 45 3.23 8.45 -10.03
N ARG A 46 4.43 8.49 -9.49
CA ARG A 46 5.41 7.42 -9.65
C ARG A 46 5.46 6.55 -8.40
N LEU A 47 5.51 5.24 -8.59
CA LEU A 47 5.64 4.28 -7.49
C LEU A 47 7.06 4.32 -6.94
N LEU A 48 7.22 4.55 -5.65
CA LEU A 48 8.53 4.69 -5.00
C LEU A 48 8.92 3.45 -4.19
N THR A 49 7.93 2.66 -3.74
CA THR A 49 8.21 1.40 -3.07
C THR A 49 7.58 0.27 -3.86
N HIS A 50 8.16 -0.93 -3.75
CA HIS A 50 7.57 -2.09 -4.41
C HIS A 50 6.23 -2.43 -3.74
N PRO A 51 5.14 -2.59 -4.51
CA PRO A 51 3.81 -2.78 -3.91
C PRO A 51 3.63 -4.11 -3.18
N LEU A 52 4.53 -5.06 -3.39
CA LEU A 52 4.52 -6.35 -2.69
C LEU A 52 5.66 -6.47 -1.68
N SER A 53 6.33 -5.37 -1.34
CA SER A 53 7.42 -5.40 -0.37
C SER A 53 6.89 -5.75 1.02
N GLY A 54 7.74 -6.40 1.81
CA GLY A 54 7.43 -6.82 3.16
C GLY A 54 7.74 -8.29 3.36
N SER A 55 7.71 -8.73 4.60
CA SER A 55 8.04 -10.10 4.97
C SER A 55 6.84 -11.06 4.87
N VAL A 56 5.65 -10.55 4.63
CA VAL A 56 4.42 -11.34 4.62
C VAL A 56 3.86 -11.35 3.20
N LYS A 57 3.35 -12.49 2.76
CA LYS A 57 2.75 -12.64 1.44
C LYS A 57 1.47 -11.80 1.33
N PRO A 58 1.14 -11.35 0.09
CA PRO A 58 -0.15 -10.68 -0.13
C PRO A 58 -1.29 -11.56 0.38
N LYS A 59 -2.29 -10.93 0.95
CA LYS A 59 -3.48 -11.58 1.52
C LYS A 59 -3.25 -12.39 2.78
N GLU A 60 -2.01 -12.50 3.24
CA GLU A 60 -1.73 -13.02 4.57
C GLU A 60 -1.79 -11.92 5.62
N THR A 61 -1.72 -10.66 5.18
CA THR A 61 -1.91 -9.49 6.03
C THR A 61 -2.98 -8.59 5.42
N PRO A 62 -3.86 -7.97 6.24
CA PRO A 62 -4.83 -7.00 5.71
C PRO A 62 -4.23 -5.62 5.48
N TYR A 63 -2.99 -5.37 5.91
CA TYR A 63 -2.42 -4.02 5.91
C TYR A 63 -1.35 -3.85 4.85
N LYS A 64 -1.34 -2.68 4.22
CA LYS A 64 -0.34 -2.30 3.24
C LYS A 64 -0.13 -0.79 3.25
N SER A 65 1.12 -0.39 3.08
CA SER A 65 1.51 1.01 2.89
C SER A 65 2.38 1.10 1.65
N VAL A 66 2.11 2.11 0.82
CA VAL A 66 2.82 2.32 -0.44
C VAL A 66 3.20 3.79 -0.52
N LEU A 67 4.45 4.06 -0.92
CA LEU A 67 4.92 5.41 -1.16
C LEU A 67 4.86 5.72 -2.66
N ILE A 68 4.29 6.87 -2.98
CA ILE A 68 4.25 7.39 -4.35
C ILE A 68 4.82 8.81 -4.37
N SER A 69 5.25 9.25 -5.54
CA SER A 69 5.73 10.62 -5.71
C SER A 69 4.57 11.61 -5.49
N GLU A 70 4.87 12.76 -4.91
CA GLU A 70 3.88 13.82 -4.74
C GLU A 70 3.52 14.46 -6.08
N ARG A 71 4.49 14.61 -6.96
CA ARG A 71 4.30 15.29 -8.25
C ARG A 71 3.66 14.37 -9.26
N LYS A 72 2.77 14.95 -10.05
CA LYS A 72 2.20 14.27 -11.22
C LYS A 72 3.06 14.62 -12.43
N GLU A 73 3.50 13.60 -13.13
CA GLU A 73 4.31 13.76 -14.32
C GLU A 73 3.73 12.85 -15.41
N LYS A 74 4.53 12.56 -16.44
CA LYS A 74 4.15 11.59 -17.45
C LYS A 74 4.02 10.21 -16.79
N VAL A 75 3.02 9.44 -17.21
CA VAL A 75 2.79 8.10 -16.65
C VAL A 75 4.04 7.25 -16.78
N ASP A 76 4.49 6.69 -15.67
CA ASP A 76 5.69 5.85 -15.61
C ASP A 76 5.33 4.39 -15.91
N GLY A 77 5.80 3.88 -17.04
CA GLY A 77 5.49 2.50 -17.47
C GLY A 77 5.93 1.43 -16.50
N GLU A 78 7.06 1.62 -15.82
CA GLU A 78 7.54 0.67 -14.82
C GLU A 78 6.59 0.61 -13.61
N SER A 79 6.11 1.78 -13.16
CA SER A 79 5.14 1.83 -12.07
C SER A 79 3.83 1.13 -12.46
N VAL A 80 3.37 1.33 -13.68
CA VAL A 80 2.17 0.65 -14.19
C VAL A 80 2.36 -0.86 -14.17
N ARG A 81 3.49 -1.33 -14.68
CA ARG A 81 3.79 -2.76 -14.74
C ARG A 81 3.80 -3.37 -13.32
N LEU A 82 4.46 -2.70 -12.39
CA LEU A 82 4.59 -3.20 -11.02
C LEU A 82 3.24 -3.25 -10.29
N ILE A 83 2.43 -2.21 -10.42
CA ILE A 83 1.16 -2.17 -9.70
C ILE A 83 0.13 -3.14 -10.30
N GLU A 84 0.08 -3.25 -11.61
CA GLU A 84 -0.83 -4.19 -12.26
C GLU A 84 -0.45 -5.63 -11.91
N ASN A 85 0.83 -5.95 -11.91
CA ASN A 85 1.30 -7.28 -11.50
C ASN A 85 0.97 -7.55 -10.03
N ALA A 86 1.14 -6.56 -9.17
CA ALA A 86 0.83 -6.71 -7.75
C ALA A 86 -0.65 -7.02 -7.52
N ILE A 87 -1.53 -6.37 -8.27
CA ILE A 87 -2.97 -6.62 -8.18
C ILE A 87 -3.28 -8.06 -8.63
N LEU A 88 -2.66 -8.51 -9.73
CA LEU A 88 -2.86 -9.88 -10.20
C LEU A 88 -2.39 -10.92 -9.18
N VAL A 89 -1.22 -10.69 -8.58
CA VAL A 89 -0.70 -11.58 -7.54
C VAL A 89 -1.65 -11.61 -6.34
N CYS A 90 -2.12 -10.45 -5.93
CA CYS A 90 -3.07 -10.33 -4.83
C CYS A 90 -4.35 -11.12 -5.09
N GLN A 91 -4.85 -11.11 -6.32
CA GLN A 91 -6.06 -11.82 -6.70
C GLN A 91 -5.89 -13.34 -6.71
N LYS A 92 -4.65 -13.82 -6.89
CA LYS A 92 -4.36 -15.27 -6.89
C LYS A 92 -4.41 -15.89 -5.50
N PHE A 93 -4.24 -15.09 -4.45
CA PHE A 93 -4.23 -15.59 -3.09
C PHE A 93 -5.59 -15.41 -2.45
N GLN A 94 -6.03 -16.42 -1.70
CA GLN A 94 -7.27 -16.33 -0.94
C GLN A 94 -7.06 -15.40 0.24
N ASP A 95 -8.01 -14.49 0.46
CA ASP A 95 -7.96 -13.58 1.59
C ASP A 95 -8.20 -14.35 2.89
N LYS A 96 -7.21 -14.33 3.77
CA LYS A 96 -7.27 -15.01 5.06
C LYS A 96 -7.44 -14.05 6.23
N SER A 97 -7.43 -12.74 5.99
CA SER A 97 -7.44 -11.74 7.05
C SER A 97 -8.68 -11.84 7.95
N LYS A 98 -9.81 -12.24 7.38
CA LYS A 98 -11.07 -12.35 8.12
C LYS A 98 -11.06 -13.45 9.20
N TYR A 99 -10.08 -14.34 9.16
CA TYR A 99 -9.96 -15.44 10.14
C TYR A 99 -9.03 -15.11 11.30
N TYR A 100 -8.36 -13.97 11.26
CA TYR A 100 -7.39 -13.60 12.30
C TYR A 100 -8.07 -12.88 13.45
N LYS A 101 -7.51 -13.07 14.65
CA LYS A 101 -7.96 -12.35 15.84
C LYS A 101 -7.37 -10.95 15.85
N GLU A 102 -7.95 -10.06 16.66
CA GLU A 102 -7.53 -8.67 16.74
C GLU A 102 -6.06 -8.50 17.09
N GLU A 103 -5.52 -9.33 17.98
CA GLU A 103 -4.11 -9.27 18.36
C GLU A 103 -3.20 -9.52 17.15
N VAL A 104 -3.58 -10.45 16.29
CA VAL A 104 -2.82 -10.76 15.08
C VAL A 104 -2.85 -9.57 14.12
N TYR A 105 -3.97 -8.86 14.02
CA TYR A 105 -4.03 -7.66 13.20
C TYR A 105 -3.07 -6.58 13.70
N LYS A 106 -2.90 -6.43 14.99
CA LYS A 106 -1.91 -5.50 15.55
C LYS A 106 -0.48 -5.88 15.18
N ASP A 107 -0.18 -7.18 15.18
CA ASP A 107 1.13 -7.67 14.75
C ASP A 107 1.36 -7.38 13.27
N PHE A 108 0.35 -7.57 12.42
CA PHE A 108 0.44 -7.22 11.01
C PHE A 108 0.67 -5.73 10.80
N GLN A 109 0.06 -4.88 11.62
CA GLN A 109 0.30 -3.44 11.55
C GLN A 109 1.76 -3.10 11.83
N LEU A 110 2.38 -3.75 12.81
CA LEU A 110 3.79 -3.56 13.13
C LEU A 110 4.70 -4.01 12.00
N VAL A 111 4.41 -5.16 11.39
CA VAL A 111 5.18 -5.66 10.25
C VAL A 111 5.13 -4.67 9.09
N ASP A 112 3.96 -4.13 8.78
CA ASP A 112 3.80 -3.15 7.71
C ASP A 112 4.55 -1.85 8.03
N TRP A 113 4.53 -1.43 9.30
CA TRP A 113 5.24 -0.23 9.73
C TRP A 113 6.75 -0.37 9.58
N THR A 114 7.30 -1.51 9.96
CA THR A 114 8.75 -1.75 9.91
C THR A 114 9.24 -2.04 8.51
#